data_0f6043a8b78b8f31464cab2d32d253be
#
_entry.id   0f6043a8b78b8f31464cab2d32d253be
#
_cell.length_a   1.000
_cell.length_b   1.000
_cell.length_c   1.000
_cell.angle_alpha   90.00
_cell.angle_beta   90.00
_cell.angle_gamma   90.00
#
_symmetry.space_group_name_H-M   'P 1'
#
loop_
_entity.id
_entity.type
_entity.pdbx_description
1 polymer ?
#
loop_
_entity_poly.entity_id
_entity_poly.type
_entity_poly.pdbx_seq_one_letter_code
_entity_poly.pdbx_strand_id
1 'polypeptide(L)'
;MEQISSLNIPVRGTPMTVDAAMALAINEAYKGGPRVSPNPLVGCVVLDSQGGFVSAGHHEFYGGPHAEVNAVKNLSAEDLKGAHVIVTLEPCAHEGKTPSCAKMLAKLPLKRLTFGLIDPNPLVAGQGAEILRQAGIEADLYQADDLKRDQEMRIRLEEVCEAFLWNFRQKKVFVALKMASSLDGQVALKSGESQWITGAESREYVHYLRACYDGLLVGKGTIEFDNPSLNIRHPQIEKKNKVVVIDGEGDLIGRYTDLKLSNEHDADNVFWCVAEDLKEDVLKKTKKLSKTPQLVFVKTKVGGNLDLEDLLAQLYTLGFRSMLVEGGALTASSFVEVGLVNRLYMFQAPIIMGSAGSKSWTETIRIEEMKNKIFIQHPTYKTFGNDFMITGRIQ
;
A
#
# COMPACT_ATOMS: atom_id res chain seq x y z
N MET A 1 5.16 -1.16 -14.01
CA MET A 1 6.46 -0.45 -13.95
C MET A 1 6.74 0.38 -15.21
N GLU A 2 6.50 -0.10 -16.41
CA GLU A 2 6.82 0.66 -17.64
C GLU A 2 6.12 2.02 -17.78
N GLN A 3 4.90 2.21 -17.29
CA GLN A 3 4.26 3.54 -17.35
C GLN A 3 4.79 4.54 -16.30
N ILE A 4 5.47 4.09 -15.24
CA ILE A 4 6.12 4.96 -14.24
C ILE A 4 7.57 5.24 -14.64
N SER A 5 8.22 4.32 -15.37
CA SER A 5 9.62 4.43 -15.80
C SER A 5 9.85 5.27 -17.05
N SER A 6 8.81 5.63 -17.81
CA SER A 6 8.94 6.29 -19.11
C SER A 6 8.82 7.83 -19.09
N LEU A 7 8.56 8.46 -17.96
CA LEU A 7 8.76 9.89 -17.83
C LEU A 7 10.25 10.13 -17.65
N ASN A 8 10.93 10.42 -18.75
CA ASN A 8 12.32 10.83 -18.73
C ASN A 8 12.48 11.99 -17.74
N ILE A 9 13.43 11.87 -16.83
CA ILE A 9 13.83 12.99 -15.98
C ILE A 9 14.19 14.14 -16.94
N PRO A 10 13.62 15.35 -16.77
CA PRO A 10 13.92 16.47 -17.64
C PRO A 10 15.43 16.78 -17.67
N VAL A 11 15.91 17.29 -18.77
CA VAL A 11 17.27 17.80 -18.84
C VAL A 11 17.38 19.04 -17.94
N ARG A 12 18.49 19.19 -17.24
CA ARG A 12 18.76 20.36 -16.42
C ARG A 12 18.57 21.67 -17.21
N GLY A 13 17.87 22.63 -16.59
CA GLY A 13 17.49 23.89 -17.23
C GLY A 13 16.17 23.86 -17.99
N THR A 14 15.51 22.68 -18.13
CA THR A 14 14.18 22.60 -18.77
C THR A 14 13.16 23.41 -17.96
N PRO A 15 12.49 24.44 -18.55
CA PRO A 15 11.49 25.22 -17.84
C PRO A 15 10.31 24.36 -17.38
N MET A 16 9.89 24.53 -16.15
CA MET A 16 8.76 23.79 -15.57
C MET A 16 7.81 24.72 -14.81
N THR A 17 6.52 24.45 -14.92
CA THR A 17 5.52 25.01 -14.00
C THR A 17 5.54 24.24 -12.68
N VAL A 18 5.00 24.83 -11.62
CA VAL A 18 4.85 24.15 -10.32
C VAL A 18 4.01 22.88 -10.43
N ASP A 19 2.95 22.90 -11.27
CA ASP A 19 2.10 21.74 -11.55
C ASP A 19 2.89 20.59 -12.18
N ALA A 20 3.72 20.91 -13.18
CA ALA A 20 4.56 19.91 -13.84
C ALA A 20 5.62 19.34 -12.88
N ALA A 21 6.22 20.19 -12.06
CA ALA A 21 7.19 19.78 -11.05
C ALA A 21 6.55 18.92 -9.94
N MET A 22 5.33 19.25 -9.49
CA MET A 22 4.57 18.44 -8.53
C MET A 22 4.19 17.08 -9.11
N ALA A 23 3.74 17.05 -10.38
CA ALA A 23 3.47 15.80 -11.09
C ALA A 23 4.73 14.93 -11.23
N LEU A 24 5.89 15.54 -11.50
CA LEU A 24 7.18 14.85 -11.54
C LEU A 24 7.56 14.33 -10.14
N ALA A 25 7.38 15.12 -9.08
CA ALA A 25 7.64 14.70 -7.70
C ALA A 25 6.79 13.48 -7.30
N ILE A 26 5.52 13.43 -7.69
CA ILE A 26 4.66 12.25 -7.49
C ILE A 26 5.25 11.01 -8.21
N ASN A 27 5.71 11.16 -9.45
CA ASN A 27 6.30 10.06 -10.19
C ASN A 27 7.63 9.59 -9.57
N GLU A 28 8.44 10.53 -9.08
CA GLU A 28 9.65 10.21 -8.31
C GLU A 28 9.30 9.43 -7.04
N ALA A 29 8.27 9.82 -6.29
CA ALA A 29 7.84 9.14 -5.08
C ALA A 29 7.59 7.64 -5.30
N TYR A 30 6.92 7.26 -6.40
CA TYR A 30 6.66 5.87 -6.73
C TYR A 30 7.92 5.01 -6.95
N LYS A 31 9.07 5.62 -7.27
CA LYS A 31 10.35 4.91 -7.44
C LYS A 31 10.87 4.31 -6.13
N GLY A 32 10.49 4.86 -4.97
CA GLY A 32 10.79 4.29 -3.67
C GLY A 32 10.26 2.87 -3.50
N GLY A 33 9.06 2.61 -4.03
CA GLY A 33 8.45 1.28 -4.10
C GLY A 33 8.35 0.58 -2.75
N PRO A 34 8.44 -0.76 -2.72
CA PRO A 34 8.18 -1.56 -1.51
C PRO A 34 9.26 -1.43 -0.43
N ARG A 35 10.44 -0.85 -0.74
CA ARG A 35 11.54 -0.69 0.22
C ARG A 35 11.30 0.40 1.26
N VAL A 36 10.35 1.29 0.98
CA VAL A 36 10.05 2.47 1.81
C VAL A 36 9.13 2.14 2.99
N SER A 37 8.24 1.13 2.83
CA SER A 37 7.29 0.73 3.88
C SER A 37 7.97 0.49 5.24
N PRO A 38 7.38 0.99 6.34
CA PRO A 38 6.06 1.61 6.50
C PRO A 38 6.02 3.13 6.30
N ASN A 39 7.13 3.76 5.90
CA ASN A 39 7.16 5.19 5.62
C ASN A 39 6.34 5.55 4.36
N PRO A 40 5.87 6.81 4.23
CA PRO A 40 5.21 7.26 3.01
C PRO A 40 6.19 7.32 1.84
N LEU A 41 5.67 7.09 0.64
CA LEU A 41 6.38 7.41 -0.59
C LEU A 41 6.42 8.92 -0.74
N VAL A 42 7.61 9.49 -0.83
CA VAL A 42 7.83 10.93 -0.98
C VAL A 42 8.78 11.19 -2.14
N GLY A 43 8.45 12.18 -2.95
CA GLY A 43 9.30 12.66 -4.03
C GLY A 43 9.51 14.18 -3.93
N CYS A 44 10.65 14.62 -4.41
CA CYS A 44 11.09 16.00 -4.36
C CYS A 44 11.70 16.41 -5.69
N VAL A 45 11.42 17.64 -6.13
CA VAL A 45 11.98 18.28 -7.32
C VAL A 45 12.55 19.64 -6.93
N VAL A 46 13.68 19.98 -7.51
CA VAL A 46 14.31 21.28 -7.33
C VAL A 46 14.32 22.03 -8.65
N LEU A 47 13.80 23.26 -8.66
CA LEU A 47 13.88 24.21 -9.74
C LEU A 47 14.84 25.33 -9.38
N ASP A 48 15.56 25.87 -10.38
CA ASP A 48 16.39 27.06 -10.17
C ASP A 48 15.54 28.34 -9.98
N SER A 49 16.20 29.47 -9.79
CA SER A 49 15.55 30.77 -9.60
C SER A 49 14.73 31.25 -10.80
N GLN A 50 14.89 30.65 -11.97
CA GLN A 50 14.17 30.97 -13.21
C GLN A 50 13.09 29.93 -13.55
N GLY A 51 12.90 28.90 -12.69
CA GLY A 51 11.95 27.81 -12.91
C GLY A 51 12.46 26.67 -13.80
N GLY A 52 13.77 26.62 -14.07
CA GLY A 52 14.41 25.53 -14.78
C GLY A 52 14.62 24.29 -13.87
N PHE A 53 14.42 23.10 -14.39
CA PHE A 53 14.68 21.86 -13.66
C PHE A 53 16.15 21.72 -13.28
N VAL A 54 16.43 21.42 -12.02
CA VAL A 54 17.80 21.19 -11.51
C VAL A 54 18.03 19.74 -11.14
N SER A 55 17.18 19.18 -10.29
CA SER A 55 17.31 17.82 -9.79
C SER A 55 15.97 17.26 -9.31
N ALA A 56 15.94 15.94 -9.10
CA ALA A 56 14.85 15.25 -8.43
C ALA A 56 15.40 14.17 -7.49
N GLY A 57 14.61 13.80 -6.49
CA GLY A 57 14.94 12.74 -5.55
C GLY A 57 13.69 12.13 -4.93
N HIS A 58 13.83 10.95 -4.37
CA HIS A 58 12.77 10.26 -3.66
C HIS A 58 13.30 9.57 -2.40
N HIS A 59 12.42 9.20 -1.50
CA HIS A 59 12.77 8.34 -0.38
C HIS A 59 13.02 6.92 -0.91
N GLU A 60 14.25 6.43 -0.79
CA GLU A 60 14.68 5.20 -1.47
C GLU A 60 14.39 3.93 -0.66
N PHE A 61 14.51 4.00 0.67
CA PHE A 61 14.29 2.86 1.58
C PHE A 61 14.05 3.31 3.02
N TYR A 62 13.37 2.48 3.79
CA TYR A 62 13.08 2.72 5.21
C TYR A 62 14.34 2.96 6.04
N GLY A 63 14.38 4.09 6.76
CA GLY A 63 15.53 4.52 7.55
C GLY A 63 16.65 5.20 6.76
N GLY A 64 16.53 5.27 5.43
CA GLY A 64 17.43 6.04 4.56
C GLY A 64 17.07 7.52 4.48
N PRO A 65 17.87 8.29 3.71
CA PRO A 65 17.61 9.72 3.49
C PRO A 65 16.22 9.97 2.89
N HIS A 66 15.58 11.07 3.32
CA HIS A 66 14.31 11.49 2.75
C HIS A 66 14.47 12.08 1.35
N ALA A 67 13.37 12.27 0.64
CA ALA A 67 13.35 12.76 -0.74
C ALA A 67 14.08 14.11 -0.91
N GLU A 68 13.88 15.01 0.03
CA GLU A 68 14.48 16.34 0.02
C GLU A 68 16.02 16.25 0.11
N VAL A 69 16.53 15.39 1.00
CA VAL A 69 17.98 15.16 1.12
C VAL A 69 18.53 14.60 -0.18
N ASN A 70 17.87 13.60 -0.75
CA ASN A 70 18.28 12.98 -2.01
C ASN A 70 18.24 13.96 -3.20
N ALA A 71 17.28 14.89 -3.21
CA ALA A 71 17.18 15.91 -4.26
C ALA A 71 18.30 16.96 -4.18
N VAL A 72 18.78 17.32 -2.96
CA VAL A 72 19.74 18.42 -2.79
C VAL A 72 21.19 17.99 -2.54
N LYS A 73 21.45 16.73 -2.16
CA LYS A 73 22.77 16.26 -1.68
C LYS A 73 23.95 16.49 -2.62
N ASN A 74 23.70 16.58 -3.92
CA ASN A 74 24.74 16.76 -4.94
C ASN A 74 24.73 18.16 -5.59
N LEU A 75 23.95 19.10 -5.02
CA LEU A 75 23.84 20.46 -5.53
C LEU A 75 24.80 21.40 -4.81
N SER A 76 25.37 22.35 -5.57
CA SER A 76 26.18 23.42 -5.01
C SER A 76 25.31 24.52 -4.39
N ALA A 77 25.92 25.39 -3.58
CA ALA A 77 25.21 26.55 -3.05
C ALA A 77 24.71 27.50 -4.15
N GLU A 78 25.39 27.58 -5.29
CA GLU A 78 24.95 28.37 -6.45
C GLU A 78 23.74 27.76 -7.13
N ASP A 79 23.66 26.42 -7.26
CA ASP A 79 22.48 25.71 -7.77
C ASP A 79 21.24 25.96 -6.92
N LEU A 80 21.42 26.14 -5.62
CA LEU A 80 20.35 26.32 -4.63
C LEU A 80 20.00 27.78 -4.39
N LYS A 81 20.79 28.73 -4.91
CA LYS A 81 20.57 30.16 -4.68
C LYS A 81 19.27 30.63 -5.36
N GLY A 82 18.30 30.99 -4.51
CA GLY A 82 16.97 31.39 -4.95
C GLY A 82 16.12 30.26 -5.52
N ALA A 83 16.53 29.00 -5.33
CA ALA A 83 15.84 27.83 -5.85
C ALA A 83 14.43 27.63 -5.23
N HIS A 84 13.57 26.95 -5.96
CA HIS A 84 12.25 26.53 -5.53
C HIS A 84 12.22 25.01 -5.37
N VAL A 85 11.97 24.52 -4.16
CA VAL A 85 11.83 23.10 -3.85
C VAL A 85 10.35 22.71 -3.88
N ILE A 86 10.02 21.65 -4.58
CA ILE A 86 8.68 21.09 -4.68
C ILE A 86 8.72 19.67 -4.10
N VAL A 87 7.89 19.36 -3.08
CA VAL A 87 7.87 18.07 -2.39
C VAL A 87 6.44 17.59 -2.20
N THR A 88 6.21 16.29 -2.29
CA THR A 88 4.84 15.72 -2.25
C THR A 88 4.20 15.76 -0.86
N LEU A 89 5.01 15.79 0.22
CA LEU A 89 4.58 15.84 1.62
C LEU A 89 5.35 16.91 2.36
N GLU A 90 4.75 17.54 3.35
CA GLU A 90 5.39 18.55 4.21
C GLU A 90 6.71 18.02 4.79
N PRO A 91 7.83 18.79 4.70
CA PRO A 91 9.11 18.39 5.27
C PRO A 91 9.04 18.14 6.78
N CYS A 92 9.59 17.03 7.24
CA CYS A 92 9.54 16.66 8.64
C CYS A 92 10.24 17.70 9.55
N ALA A 93 9.58 18.04 10.68
CA ALA A 93 10.09 19.00 11.66
C ALA A 93 10.92 18.34 12.76
N HIS A 94 10.61 17.07 13.11
CA HIS A 94 11.24 16.35 14.21
C HIS A 94 12.49 15.58 13.76
N GLU A 95 13.38 15.33 14.70
CA GLU A 95 14.52 14.44 14.54
C GLU A 95 14.10 13.03 14.94
N GLY A 96 14.10 12.13 13.96
CA GLY A 96 13.79 10.72 14.16
C GLY A 96 15.03 9.85 13.91
N LYS A 97 14.89 8.83 13.08
CA LYS A 97 16.04 8.05 12.58
C LYS A 97 16.94 8.87 11.65
N THR A 98 16.39 9.91 11.05
CA THR A 98 17.08 10.87 10.19
C THR A 98 16.92 12.29 10.76
N PRO A 99 17.87 13.21 10.49
CA PRO A 99 17.72 14.62 10.84
C PRO A 99 16.49 15.25 10.19
N SER A 100 15.93 16.29 10.80
CA SER A 100 14.79 17.04 10.27
C SER A 100 15.08 17.65 8.90
N CYS A 101 14.25 17.33 7.90
CA CYS A 101 14.35 17.90 6.56
C CYS A 101 14.10 19.42 6.58
N ALA A 102 13.11 19.89 7.33
CA ALA A 102 12.82 21.32 7.46
C ALA A 102 14.03 22.10 8.01
N LYS A 103 14.69 21.61 9.09
CA LYS A 103 15.89 22.24 9.66
C LYS A 103 17.09 22.18 8.70
N MET A 104 17.21 21.13 7.91
CA MET A 104 18.27 21.01 6.89
C MET A 104 18.04 22.02 5.77
N LEU A 105 16.83 22.07 5.21
CA LEU A 105 16.46 22.99 4.13
C LEU A 105 16.54 24.46 4.57
N ALA A 106 16.19 24.77 5.82
CA ALA A 106 16.29 26.11 6.38
C ALA A 106 17.72 26.73 6.37
N LYS A 107 18.75 25.89 6.21
CA LYS A 107 20.15 26.33 6.11
C LYS A 107 20.63 26.57 4.68
N LEU A 108 19.79 26.26 3.69
CA LEU A 108 20.11 26.38 2.28
C LEU A 108 19.61 27.73 1.73
N PRO A 109 20.25 28.30 0.69
CA PRO A 109 19.89 29.62 0.15
C PRO A 109 18.65 29.53 -0.79
N LEU A 110 17.62 28.85 -0.34
CA LEU A 110 16.36 28.65 -1.06
C LEU A 110 15.50 29.92 -1.00
N LYS A 111 14.71 30.18 -2.03
CA LYS A 111 13.69 31.22 -2.02
C LYS A 111 12.34 30.69 -1.56
N ARG A 112 11.96 29.50 -2.06
CA ARG A 112 10.61 28.97 -1.86
C ARG A 112 10.59 27.45 -1.72
N LEU A 113 9.61 26.93 -0.97
CA LEU A 113 9.23 25.52 -0.93
C LEU A 113 7.73 25.40 -1.10
N THR A 114 7.28 24.49 -1.99
CA THR A 114 5.87 24.11 -2.15
C THR A 114 5.71 22.64 -1.79
N PHE A 115 4.83 22.34 -0.84
CA PHE A 115 4.54 20.96 -0.44
C PHE A 115 3.12 20.54 -0.84
N GLY A 116 2.95 19.27 -1.28
CA GLY A 116 1.69 18.76 -1.82
C GLY A 116 0.64 18.49 -0.76
N LEU A 117 1.04 17.93 0.39
CA LEU A 117 0.16 17.57 1.50
C LEU A 117 0.76 18.02 2.82
N ILE A 118 -0.12 18.40 3.77
CA ILE A 118 0.26 18.58 5.17
C ILE A 118 0.52 17.21 5.80
N ASP A 119 1.59 17.07 6.59
CA ASP A 119 1.86 15.83 7.32
C ASP A 119 0.73 15.59 8.34
N PRO A 120 0.06 14.42 8.31
CA PRO A 120 -1.04 14.12 9.23
C PRO A 120 -0.57 13.86 10.67
N ASN A 121 0.73 13.73 10.91
CA ASN A 121 1.27 13.55 12.26
C ASN A 121 1.13 14.86 13.06
N PRO A 122 0.36 14.90 14.17
CA PRO A 122 0.18 16.11 14.97
C PRO A 122 1.49 16.73 15.51
N LEU A 123 2.54 15.93 15.60
CA LEU A 123 3.88 16.37 16.00
C LEU A 123 4.65 17.08 14.88
N VAL A 124 4.12 17.08 13.66
CA VAL A 124 4.76 17.66 12.46
C VAL A 124 3.87 18.68 11.79
N ALA A 125 2.56 18.46 11.77
CA ALA A 125 1.56 19.23 11.02
C ALA A 125 1.79 20.74 11.11
N GLY A 126 2.18 21.38 10.02
CA GLY A 126 2.46 22.81 9.90
C GLY A 126 3.81 23.26 10.48
N GLN A 127 4.49 22.43 11.27
CA GLN A 127 5.76 22.82 11.93
C GLN A 127 6.93 22.86 10.95
N GLY A 128 6.94 21.96 9.95
CA GLY A 128 7.96 21.96 8.90
C GLY A 128 7.93 23.24 8.08
N ALA A 129 6.75 23.66 7.66
CA ALA A 129 6.55 24.92 6.94
C ALA A 129 6.91 26.13 7.80
N GLU A 130 6.58 26.11 9.09
CA GLU A 130 6.90 27.21 10.01
C GLU A 130 8.41 27.40 10.23
N ILE A 131 9.18 26.31 10.39
CA ILE A 131 10.65 26.35 10.49
C ILE A 131 11.25 27.03 9.24
N LEU A 132 10.72 26.71 8.05
CA LEU A 132 11.19 27.29 6.79
C LEU A 132 10.85 28.79 6.70
N ARG A 133 9.62 29.19 7.08
CA ARG A 133 9.21 30.60 7.10
C ARG A 133 10.06 31.45 8.06
N GLN A 134 10.36 30.91 9.23
CA GLN A 134 11.26 31.58 10.21
C GLN A 134 12.69 31.75 9.68
N ALA A 135 13.12 30.90 8.76
CA ALA A 135 14.40 31.05 8.06
C ALA A 135 14.34 31.99 6.84
N GLY A 136 13.19 32.61 6.56
CA GLY A 136 12.99 33.52 5.42
C GLY A 136 12.66 32.82 4.10
N ILE A 137 12.32 31.52 4.12
CA ILE A 137 11.93 30.74 2.94
C ILE A 137 10.40 30.77 2.85
N GLU A 138 9.85 31.17 1.70
CA GLU A 138 8.42 31.07 1.41
C GLU A 138 8.00 29.59 1.42
N ALA A 139 7.11 29.16 2.32
CA ALA A 139 6.69 27.75 2.43
C ALA A 139 5.18 27.63 2.36
N ASP A 140 4.66 27.08 1.25
CA ASP A 140 3.23 27.06 0.93
C ASP A 140 2.74 25.67 0.58
N LEU A 141 1.47 25.43 0.94
CA LEU A 141 0.72 24.26 0.42
C LEU A 141 0.47 24.45 -1.07
N TYR A 142 0.66 23.38 -1.83
CA TYR A 142 0.35 23.38 -3.27
C TYR A 142 -1.14 23.70 -3.51
N GLN A 143 -1.36 24.59 -4.45
CA GLN A 143 -2.66 24.93 -5.03
C GLN A 143 -2.46 25.16 -6.52
N ALA A 144 -3.27 24.49 -7.36
CA ALA A 144 -3.33 24.80 -8.78
C ALA A 144 -4.25 26.00 -9.04
N ASP A 145 -3.99 26.74 -10.12
CA ASP A 145 -4.82 27.88 -10.51
C ASP A 145 -6.24 27.46 -10.93
N ASP A 146 -6.41 26.23 -11.44
CA ASP A 146 -7.66 25.65 -11.86
C ASP A 146 -8.17 24.62 -10.85
N LEU A 147 -9.43 24.76 -10.38
CA LEU A 147 -10.03 23.90 -9.36
C LEU A 147 -10.06 22.42 -9.73
N LYS A 148 -10.30 22.09 -11.01
CA LYS A 148 -10.34 20.69 -11.45
C LYS A 148 -8.95 20.09 -11.39
N ARG A 149 -7.94 20.82 -11.85
CA ARG A 149 -6.54 20.41 -11.81
C ARG A 149 -6.06 20.27 -10.36
N ASP A 150 -6.44 21.18 -9.47
CA ASP A 150 -6.14 21.08 -8.03
C ASP A 150 -6.72 19.80 -7.42
N GLN A 151 -7.97 19.50 -7.72
CA GLN A 151 -8.63 18.27 -7.25
C GLN A 151 -7.94 16.99 -7.79
N GLU A 152 -7.64 16.95 -9.08
CA GLU A 152 -6.92 15.82 -9.71
C GLU A 152 -5.54 15.62 -9.10
N MET A 153 -4.79 16.68 -8.86
CA MET A 153 -3.47 16.62 -8.24
C MET A 153 -3.55 16.16 -6.78
N ARG A 154 -4.52 16.66 -6.02
CA ARG A 154 -4.76 16.25 -4.63
C ARG A 154 -5.07 14.76 -4.52
N ILE A 155 -5.90 14.21 -5.43
CA ILE A 155 -6.18 12.78 -5.49
C ILE A 155 -4.88 11.99 -5.69
N ARG A 156 -4.05 12.37 -6.66
CA ARG A 156 -2.77 11.71 -6.94
C ARG A 156 -1.80 11.79 -5.76
N LEU A 157 -1.71 12.93 -5.09
CA LEU A 157 -0.89 13.14 -3.90
C LEU A 157 -1.35 12.24 -2.75
N GLU A 158 -2.66 12.15 -2.51
CA GLU A 158 -3.19 11.26 -1.48
C GLU A 158 -3.00 9.78 -1.79
N GLU A 159 -3.08 9.38 -3.06
CA GLU A 159 -2.86 7.98 -3.47
C GLU A 159 -1.41 7.52 -3.24
N VAL A 160 -0.45 8.39 -3.46
CA VAL A 160 0.98 8.07 -3.30
C VAL A 160 1.34 7.70 -1.86
N CYS A 161 0.62 8.22 -0.87
CA CYS A 161 0.88 7.96 0.56
C CYS A 161 -0.38 7.53 1.33
N GLU A 162 -1.37 6.91 0.65
CA GLU A 162 -2.69 6.61 1.20
C GLU A 162 -2.69 5.77 2.48
N ALA A 163 -1.86 4.73 2.56
CA ALA A 163 -1.76 3.91 3.76
C ALA A 163 -1.22 4.71 4.96
N PHE A 164 -0.22 5.58 4.73
CA PHE A 164 0.32 6.47 5.74
C PHE A 164 -0.74 7.46 6.24
N LEU A 165 -1.45 8.15 5.33
CA LEU A 165 -2.52 9.08 5.68
C LEU A 165 -3.64 8.37 6.46
N TRP A 166 -4.04 7.19 6.02
CA TRP A 166 -5.06 6.37 6.69
C TRP A 166 -4.67 6.02 8.12
N ASN A 167 -3.44 5.52 8.32
CA ASN A 167 -2.97 5.11 9.64
C ASN A 167 -2.98 6.28 10.65
N PHE A 168 -2.56 7.47 10.23
CA PHE A 168 -2.56 8.63 11.13
C PHE A 168 -3.96 9.18 11.37
N ARG A 169 -4.81 9.26 10.34
CA ARG A 169 -6.17 9.80 10.43
C ARG A 169 -7.12 8.87 11.18
N GLN A 170 -7.02 7.56 10.95
CA GLN A 170 -7.97 6.56 11.46
C GLN A 170 -7.40 5.67 12.56
N LYS A 171 -6.09 5.59 12.73
CA LYS A 171 -5.40 4.65 13.63
C LYS A 171 -5.80 3.18 13.39
N LYS A 172 -5.95 2.82 12.12
CA LYS A 172 -6.36 1.50 11.64
C LYS A 172 -5.39 0.98 10.58
N VAL A 173 -5.34 -0.32 10.38
CA VAL A 173 -4.63 -0.95 9.26
C VAL A 173 -5.28 -0.51 7.94
N PHE A 174 -4.48 -0.14 6.96
CA PHE A 174 -4.95 0.08 5.59
C PHE A 174 -5.09 -1.27 4.89
N VAL A 175 -6.28 -1.57 4.38
CA VAL A 175 -6.59 -2.86 3.75
C VAL A 175 -6.74 -2.71 2.26
N ALA A 176 -5.92 -3.41 1.50
CA ALA A 176 -6.09 -3.60 0.06
C ALA A 176 -6.58 -5.01 -0.21
N LEU A 177 -7.56 -5.14 -1.10
CA LEU A 177 -8.06 -6.41 -1.59
C LEU A 177 -7.54 -6.66 -3.00
N LYS A 178 -6.87 -7.79 -3.21
CA LYS A 178 -6.47 -8.26 -4.54
C LYS A 178 -7.32 -9.46 -4.94
N MET A 179 -7.94 -9.35 -6.11
CA MET A 179 -8.68 -10.45 -6.73
C MET A 179 -8.20 -10.69 -8.16
N ALA A 180 -8.36 -11.92 -8.63
CA ALA A 180 -8.17 -12.29 -10.02
C ALA A 180 -9.38 -13.08 -10.49
N SER A 181 -9.99 -12.67 -11.60
CA SER A 181 -11.19 -13.32 -12.14
C SER A 181 -11.14 -13.49 -13.65
N SER A 182 -12.01 -14.36 -14.16
CA SER A 182 -12.41 -14.36 -15.56
C SER A 182 -13.16 -13.08 -15.92
N LEU A 183 -13.41 -12.85 -17.21
CA LEU A 183 -14.19 -11.70 -17.72
C LEU A 183 -15.62 -11.70 -17.16
N ASP A 184 -16.20 -12.87 -16.93
CA ASP A 184 -17.53 -13.06 -16.33
C ASP A 184 -17.50 -13.15 -14.79
N GLY A 185 -16.39 -12.72 -14.13
CA GLY A 185 -16.30 -12.51 -12.70
C GLY A 185 -16.07 -13.78 -11.85
N GLN A 186 -15.67 -14.91 -12.46
CA GLN A 186 -15.45 -16.17 -11.75
C GLN A 186 -14.01 -16.27 -11.25
N VAL A 187 -13.82 -16.79 -10.02
CA VAL A 187 -12.50 -16.88 -9.37
C VAL A 187 -12.01 -18.31 -9.17
N ALA A 188 -12.87 -19.28 -9.31
CA ALA A 188 -12.56 -20.71 -9.25
C ALA A 188 -13.69 -21.53 -9.86
N LEU A 189 -13.41 -22.77 -10.24
CA LEU A 189 -14.45 -23.76 -10.50
C LEU A 189 -15.11 -24.24 -9.19
N LYS A 190 -16.29 -24.85 -9.27
CA LYS A 190 -16.94 -25.48 -8.10
C LYS A 190 -16.09 -26.58 -7.47
N SER A 191 -15.23 -27.23 -8.25
CA SER A 191 -14.25 -28.23 -7.78
C SER A 191 -13.19 -27.62 -6.86
N GLY A 192 -13.03 -26.28 -6.86
CA GLY A 192 -11.95 -25.57 -6.17
C GLY A 192 -10.75 -25.25 -7.07
N GLU A 193 -10.71 -25.78 -8.29
CA GLU A 193 -9.65 -25.46 -9.25
C GLU A 193 -9.68 -23.96 -9.62
N SER A 194 -8.55 -23.26 -9.44
CA SER A 194 -8.40 -21.81 -9.64
C SER A 194 -7.15 -21.42 -10.44
N GLN A 195 -6.29 -22.38 -10.77
CA GLN A 195 -4.98 -22.13 -11.38
C GLN A 195 -4.99 -22.53 -12.86
N TRP A 196 -4.63 -21.66 -13.83
CA TRP A 196 -4.26 -20.23 -13.67
C TRP A 196 -5.29 -19.37 -14.41
N ILE A 197 -5.92 -18.44 -13.71
CA ILE A 197 -6.89 -17.52 -14.35
C ILE A 197 -6.12 -16.42 -15.11
N THR A 198 -5.13 -15.80 -14.48
CA THR A 198 -4.36 -14.69 -15.06
C THR A 198 -2.97 -15.12 -15.53
N GLY A 199 -2.43 -14.35 -16.49
CA GLY A 199 -1.13 -14.59 -17.10
C GLY A 199 0.07 -14.36 -16.18
N ALA A 200 1.28 -14.65 -16.68
CA ALA A 200 2.53 -14.57 -15.92
C ALA A 200 2.85 -13.13 -15.47
N GLU A 201 2.65 -12.14 -16.33
CA GLU A 201 2.91 -10.73 -16.03
C GLU A 201 2.02 -10.22 -14.88
N SER A 202 0.73 -10.58 -14.88
CA SER A 202 -0.19 -10.28 -13.77
C SER A 202 0.31 -10.89 -12.46
N ARG A 203 0.77 -12.15 -12.48
CA ARG A 203 1.29 -12.83 -11.29
C ARG A 203 2.60 -12.21 -10.79
N GLU A 204 3.47 -11.77 -11.68
CA GLU A 204 4.69 -11.03 -11.30
C GLU A 204 4.33 -9.71 -10.60
N TYR A 205 3.36 -8.97 -11.14
CA TYR A 205 2.89 -7.73 -10.51
C TYR A 205 2.22 -7.98 -9.14
N VAL A 206 1.54 -9.12 -8.95
CA VAL A 206 1.03 -9.52 -7.63
C VAL A 206 2.16 -9.72 -6.63
N HIS A 207 3.30 -10.29 -7.01
CA HIS A 207 4.47 -10.37 -6.14
C HIS A 207 5.05 -8.98 -5.80
N TYR A 208 5.01 -8.03 -6.73
CA TYR A 208 5.32 -6.63 -6.44
C TYR A 208 4.33 -6.04 -5.40
N LEU A 209 3.01 -6.26 -5.57
CA LEU A 209 2.01 -5.82 -4.60
C LEU A 209 2.26 -6.42 -3.22
N ARG A 210 2.54 -7.71 -3.11
CA ARG A 210 2.89 -8.35 -1.83
C ARG A 210 4.04 -7.65 -1.12
N ALA A 211 5.02 -7.17 -1.88
CA ALA A 211 6.15 -6.45 -1.32
C ALA A 211 5.80 -5.03 -0.84
N CYS A 212 4.78 -4.39 -1.43
CA CYS A 212 4.33 -3.04 -1.06
C CYS A 212 3.60 -2.99 0.28
N TYR A 213 3.04 -4.10 0.75
CA TYR A 213 2.27 -4.17 2.00
C TYR A 213 3.08 -4.82 3.13
N ASP A 214 2.73 -4.51 4.40
CA ASP A 214 3.42 -5.07 5.57
C ASP A 214 3.07 -6.54 5.78
N GLY A 215 1.84 -6.93 5.44
CA GLY A 215 1.37 -8.29 5.58
C GLY A 215 0.49 -8.75 4.42
N LEU A 216 0.49 -10.06 4.21
CA LEU A 216 -0.37 -10.79 3.29
C LEU A 216 -1.39 -11.59 4.10
N LEU A 217 -2.68 -11.37 3.88
CA LEU A 217 -3.75 -12.06 4.59
C LEU A 217 -4.48 -13.02 3.65
N VAL A 218 -4.66 -14.26 4.13
CA VAL A 218 -5.42 -15.30 3.44
C VAL A 218 -6.39 -16.00 4.39
N GLY A 219 -7.46 -16.54 3.86
CA GLY A 219 -8.39 -17.38 4.61
C GLY A 219 -8.00 -18.87 4.60
N LYS A 220 -8.60 -19.64 5.52
CA LYS A 220 -8.46 -21.09 5.68
C LYS A 220 -8.56 -21.84 4.34
N GLY A 221 -9.59 -21.52 3.53
CA GLY A 221 -9.80 -22.21 2.26
C GLY A 221 -8.62 -22.11 1.28
N THR A 222 -7.93 -20.96 1.23
CA THR A 222 -6.73 -20.81 0.40
C THR A 222 -5.61 -21.75 0.86
N ILE A 223 -5.44 -21.92 2.18
CA ILE A 223 -4.45 -22.85 2.73
C ILE A 223 -4.81 -24.32 2.43
N GLU A 224 -6.07 -24.67 2.58
CA GLU A 224 -6.54 -26.05 2.36
C GLU A 224 -6.44 -26.50 0.91
N PHE A 225 -6.91 -25.65 -0.03
CA PHE A 225 -6.98 -26.02 -1.44
C PHE A 225 -5.66 -25.87 -2.17
N ASP A 226 -4.90 -24.79 -1.90
CA ASP A 226 -3.73 -24.46 -2.69
C ASP A 226 -2.41 -24.81 -2.00
N ASN A 227 -2.40 -24.98 -0.66
CA ASN A 227 -1.19 -25.12 0.16
C ASN A 227 -0.06 -24.19 -0.32
N PRO A 228 -0.29 -22.86 -0.35
CA PRO A 228 0.58 -21.92 -1.03
C PRO A 228 1.80 -21.56 -0.18
N SER A 229 2.90 -21.20 -0.86
CA SER A 229 4.11 -20.69 -0.18
C SER A 229 3.93 -19.28 0.39
N LEU A 230 3.06 -18.46 -0.17
CA LEU A 230 2.74 -17.08 0.23
C LEU A 230 3.96 -16.13 0.33
N ASN A 231 5.08 -16.50 -0.26
CA ASN A 231 6.30 -15.70 -0.31
C ASN A 231 6.28 -14.66 -1.44
N ILE A 232 7.28 -13.77 -1.42
CA ILE A 232 7.53 -12.81 -2.49
C ILE A 232 8.57 -13.42 -3.43
N ARG A 233 8.21 -13.58 -4.71
CA ARG A 233 9.07 -14.06 -5.77
C ARG A 233 9.08 -13.03 -6.90
N HIS A 234 9.82 -11.95 -6.70
CA HIS A 234 9.97 -10.89 -7.69
C HIS A 234 11.45 -10.72 -8.04
N PRO A 235 11.82 -10.63 -9.34
CA PRO A 235 13.24 -10.65 -9.74
C PRO A 235 14.11 -9.54 -9.14
N GLN A 236 13.49 -8.40 -8.80
CA GLN A 236 14.18 -7.20 -8.33
C GLN A 236 13.92 -6.86 -6.86
N ILE A 237 13.19 -7.71 -6.12
CA ILE A 237 12.79 -7.41 -4.75
C ILE A 237 13.16 -8.56 -3.83
N GLU A 238 14.10 -8.31 -2.95
CA GLU A 238 14.42 -9.20 -1.84
C GLU A 238 13.77 -8.67 -0.57
N LYS A 239 12.61 -9.20 -0.22
CA LYS A 239 11.86 -8.85 0.98
C LYS A 239 11.14 -10.08 1.52
N LYS A 240 11.26 -10.33 2.82
CA LYS A 240 10.40 -11.28 3.54
C LYS A 240 9.11 -10.58 3.93
N ASN A 241 7.95 -11.17 3.64
CA ASN A 241 6.66 -10.65 4.07
C ASN A 241 6.15 -11.37 5.32
N LYS A 242 5.29 -10.71 6.06
CA LYS A 242 4.49 -11.33 7.12
C LYS A 242 3.23 -11.93 6.52
N VAL A 243 2.80 -13.08 7.03
CA VAL A 243 1.61 -13.79 6.58
C VAL A 243 0.61 -13.86 7.70
N VAL A 244 -0.65 -13.53 7.42
CA VAL A 244 -1.79 -13.64 8.35
C VAL A 244 -2.75 -14.69 7.79
N VAL A 245 -3.04 -15.73 8.56
CA VAL A 245 -3.97 -16.79 8.19
C VAL A 245 -5.22 -16.72 9.06
N ILE A 246 -6.39 -16.58 8.45
CA ILE A 246 -7.69 -16.66 9.12
C ILE A 246 -8.14 -18.12 9.13
N ASP A 247 -8.09 -18.75 10.30
CA ASP A 247 -8.53 -20.12 10.58
C ASP A 247 -9.43 -20.11 11.81
N GLY A 248 -10.61 -19.47 11.71
CA GLY A 248 -11.49 -19.18 12.84
C GLY A 248 -11.82 -20.39 13.71
N GLU A 249 -11.95 -21.57 13.10
CA GLU A 249 -12.26 -22.84 13.77
C GLU A 249 -11.01 -23.54 14.36
N GLY A 250 -9.80 -23.08 14.00
CA GLY A 250 -8.54 -23.65 14.46
C GLY A 250 -8.32 -25.10 13.99
N ASP A 251 -8.85 -25.45 12.84
CA ASP A 251 -8.77 -26.81 12.29
C ASP A 251 -7.41 -27.12 11.70
N LEU A 252 -6.79 -26.13 11.06
CA LEU A 252 -5.54 -26.31 10.33
C LEU A 252 -4.30 -26.13 11.17
N ILE A 253 -4.40 -25.44 12.33
CA ILE A 253 -3.23 -25.12 13.15
C ILE A 253 -2.44 -26.36 13.57
N GLY A 254 -3.11 -27.49 13.83
CA GLY A 254 -2.46 -28.74 14.20
C GLY A 254 -1.59 -29.34 13.09
N ARG A 255 -1.75 -28.91 11.84
CA ARG A 255 -0.99 -29.32 10.65
C ARG A 255 -0.04 -28.25 10.16
N TYR A 256 0.19 -27.20 10.94
CA TYR A 256 1.01 -26.05 10.51
C TYR A 256 2.36 -26.47 9.94
N THR A 257 3.06 -27.41 10.59
CA THR A 257 4.37 -27.89 10.16
C THR A 257 4.37 -28.64 8.82
N ASP A 258 3.22 -29.12 8.36
CA ASP A 258 3.06 -29.85 7.10
C ASP A 258 2.79 -28.90 5.93
N LEU A 259 2.52 -27.64 6.22
CA LEU A 259 2.18 -26.63 5.21
C LEU A 259 3.44 -26.05 4.57
N LYS A 260 3.39 -25.77 3.27
CA LYS A 260 4.50 -25.12 2.55
C LYS A 260 4.91 -23.80 3.19
N LEU A 261 3.94 -23.00 3.63
CA LEU A 261 4.21 -21.71 4.26
C LEU A 261 5.10 -21.82 5.50
N SER A 262 5.02 -22.91 6.28
CA SER A 262 5.85 -23.11 7.47
C SER A 262 7.34 -23.34 7.13
N ASN A 263 7.64 -23.81 5.93
CA ASN A 263 9.00 -24.00 5.44
C ASN A 263 9.57 -22.73 4.78
N GLU A 264 8.70 -21.90 4.22
CA GLU A 264 9.06 -20.68 3.48
C GLU A 264 9.20 -19.45 4.39
N HIS A 265 8.58 -19.49 5.58
CA HIS A 265 8.55 -18.37 6.50
C HIS A 265 9.10 -18.73 7.88
N ASP A 266 9.78 -17.76 8.50
CA ASP A 266 10.08 -17.84 9.93
C ASP A 266 8.75 -17.79 10.71
N ALA A 267 8.64 -18.57 11.79
CA ALA A 267 7.40 -18.67 12.58
C ALA A 267 6.95 -17.29 13.11
N ASP A 268 7.90 -16.42 13.43
CA ASP A 268 7.64 -15.05 13.91
C ASP A 268 7.02 -14.13 12.84
N ASN A 269 7.08 -14.53 11.57
CA ASN A 269 6.46 -13.83 10.45
C ASN A 269 5.11 -14.42 10.03
N VAL A 270 4.62 -15.46 10.71
CA VAL A 270 3.31 -16.08 10.44
C VAL A 270 2.39 -15.84 11.64
N PHE A 271 1.26 -15.20 11.39
CA PHE A 271 0.23 -14.86 12.37
C PHE A 271 -1.01 -15.71 12.10
N TRP A 272 -1.36 -16.57 13.05
CA TRP A 272 -2.47 -17.50 12.90
C TRP A 272 -3.65 -17.05 13.76
N CYS A 273 -4.73 -16.65 13.07
CA CYS A 273 -5.90 -16.03 13.68
C CYS A 273 -7.01 -17.05 13.90
N VAL A 274 -7.40 -17.25 15.14
CA VAL A 274 -8.42 -18.21 15.57
C VAL A 274 -9.41 -17.56 16.52
N ALA A 275 -10.60 -18.15 16.68
CA ALA A 275 -11.58 -17.67 17.61
C ALA A 275 -11.07 -17.73 19.06
N GLU A 276 -11.34 -16.68 19.85
CA GLU A 276 -10.84 -16.54 21.23
C GLU A 276 -11.35 -17.65 22.15
N ASP A 277 -12.57 -18.13 21.95
CA ASP A 277 -13.19 -19.22 22.71
C ASP A 277 -12.50 -20.58 22.48
N LEU A 278 -11.74 -20.74 21.41
CA LEU A 278 -10.96 -21.95 21.11
C LEU A 278 -9.53 -21.92 21.67
N LYS A 279 -9.16 -20.88 22.43
CA LYS A 279 -7.78 -20.63 22.88
C LYS A 279 -7.13 -21.83 23.55
N GLU A 280 -7.81 -22.46 24.51
CA GLU A 280 -7.25 -23.60 25.24
C GLU A 280 -6.97 -24.79 24.33
N ASP A 281 -7.87 -25.06 23.41
CA ASP A 281 -7.77 -26.19 22.49
C ASP A 281 -6.65 -25.99 21.47
N VAL A 282 -6.56 -24.78 20.93
CA VAL A 282 -5.49 -24.37 20.01
C VAL A 282 -4.12 -24.46 20.70
N LEU A 283 -4.00 -23.99 21.97
CA LEU A 283 -2.76 -24.10 22.74
C LEU A 283 -2.37 -25.56 23.00
N LYS A 284 -3.35 -26.48 23.16
CA LYS A 284 -3.06 -27.93 23.27
C LYS A 284 -2.53 -28.50 21.95
N LYS A 285 -3.16 -28.10 20.82
CA LYS A 285 -2.73 -28.53 19.47
C LYS A 285 -1.29 -28.06 19.17
N THR A 286 -0.98 -26.81 19.47
CA THR A 286 0.33 -26.21 19.17
C THR A 286 1.48 -26.74 20.01
N LYS A 287 1.24 -27.24 21.24
CA LYS A 287 2.29 -27.89 22.06
C LYS A 287 2.95 -29.10 21.40
N LYS A 288 2.30 -29.70 20.42
CA LYS A 288 2.79 -30.87 19.69
C LYS A 288 3.58 -30.50 18.44
N LEU A 289 3.61 -29.24 18.04
CA LEU A 289 4.29 -28.75 16.86
C LEU A 289 5.77 -28.49 17.17
N SER A 290 6.65 -28.83 16.24
CA SER A 290 8.07 -28.50 16.31
C SER A 290 8.35 -27.00 16.09
N LYS A 291 7.41 -26.30 15.45
CA LYS A 291 7.46 -24.86 15.13
C LYS A 291 6.04 -24.30 15.26
N THR A 292 5.87 -23.21 15.98
CA THR A 292 4.55 -22.59 16.25
C THR A 292 4.53 -21.16 15.71
N PRO A 293 3.51 -20.78 14.90
CA PRO A 293 3.33 -19.40 14.46
C PRO A 293 2.89 -18.50 15.61
N GLN A 294 2.87 -17.19 15.39
CA GLN A 294 2.27 -16.22 16.31
C GLN A 294 0.75 -16.42 16.35
N LEU A 295 0.19 -16.74 17.51
CA LEU A 295 -1.25 -16.96 17.66
C LEU A 295 -1.95 -15.62 17.96
N VAL A 296 -3.01 -15.33 17.22
CA VAL A 296 -3.89 -14.17 17.43
C VAL A 296 -5.29 -14.67 17.75
N PHE A 297 -5.75 -14.41 18.96
CA PHE A 297 -7.08 -14.81 19.40
C PHE A 297 -8.07 -13.67 19.17
N VAL A 298 -9.03 -13.89 18.28
CA VAL A 298 -9.95 -12.89 17.75
C VAL A 298 -11.35 -13.16 18.25
N LYS A 299 -12.08 -12.11 18.63
CA LYS A 299 -13.49 -12.21 19.00
C LYS A 299 -14.32 -12.76 17.85
N THR A 300 -15.42 -13.40 18.22
CA THR A 300 -16.42 -13.89 17.25
C THR A 300 -17.66 -13.00 17.25
N LYS A 301 -18.27 -12.82 16.08
CA LYS A 301 -19.61 -12.21 15.93
C LYS A 301 -20.69 -13.27 16.13
N VAL A 302 -21.93 -12.82 16.27
CA VAL A 302 -23.10 -13.71 16.24
C VAL A 302 -23.07 -14.50 14.95
N GLY A 303 -23.11 -15.84 15.05
CA GLY A 303 -22.95 -16.75 13.91
C GLY A 303 -21.57 -17.42 13.82
N GLY A 304 -20.64 -17.13 14.76
CA GLY A 304 -19.36 -17.84 14.90
C GLY A 304 -18.22 -17.37 13.99
N ASN A 305 -18.47 -16.42 13.10
CA ASN A 305 -17.41 -15.84 12.27
C ASN A 305 -16.51 -14.89 13.09
N LEU A 306 -15.22 -14.84 12.78
CA LEU A 306 -14.30 -13.89 13.40
C LEU A 306 -14.74 -12.44 13.17
N ASP A 307 -14.60 -11.61 14.19
CA ASP A 307 -14.78 -10.17 14.08
C ASP A 307 -13.56 -9.55 13.36
N LEU A 308 -13.73 -9.20 12.08
CA LEU A 308 -12.66 -8.63 11.27
C LEU A 308 -12.20 -7.25 11.75
N GLU A 309 -13.06 -6.50 12.45
CA GLU A 309 -12.66 -5.21 13.05
C GLU A 309 -11.73 -5.44 14.25
N ASP A 310 -12.06 -6.40 15.11
CA ASP A 310 -11.19 -6.81 16.23
C ASP A 310 -9.87 -7.38 15.71
N LEU A 311 -9.90 -8.23 14.67
CA LEU A 311 -8.70 -8.74 14.01
C LEU A 311 -7.78 -7.60 13.56
N LEU A 312 -8.31 -6.64 12.79
CA LEU A 312 -7.51 -5.52 12.27
C LEU A 312 -6.99 -4.61 13.39
N ALA A 313 -7.75 -4.42 14.48
CA ALA A 313 -7.30 -3.65 15.65
C ALA A 313 -6.11 -4.31 16.34
N GLN A 314 -6.15 -5.64 16.51
CA GLN A 314 -5.04 -6.41 17.07
C GLN A 314 -3.82 -6.37 16.15
N LEU A 315 -4.00 -6.55 14.84
CA LEU A 315 -2.91 -6.43 13.87
C LEU A 315 -2.27 -5.04 13.88
N TYR A 316 -3.07 -3.98 14.02
CA TYR A 316 -2.52 -2.62 14.16
C TYR A 316 -1.64 -2.50 15.42
N THR A 317 -2.05 -3.07 16.54
CA THR A 317 -1.29 -3.12 17.80
C THR A 317 0.01 -3.93 17.64
N LEU A 318 -0.03 -5.01 16.85
CA LEU A 318 1.14 -5.83 16.48
C LEU A 318 2.07 -5.15 15.46
N GLY A 319 1.79 -3.90 15.08
CA GLY A 319 2.65 -3.09 14.24
C GLY A 319 2.36 -3.16 12.74
N PHE A 320 1.29 -3.83 12.31
CA PHE A 320 0.87 -3.78 10.90
C PHE A 320 0.26 -2.41 10.59
N ARG A 321 0.67 -1.82 9.48
CA ARG A 321 0.14 -0.55 8.97
C ARG A 321 -0.64 -0.74 7.67
N SER A 322 -0.28 -1.76 6.90
CA SER A 322 -0.95 -2.11 5.65
C SER A 322 -1.07 -3.62 5.47
N MET A 323 -2.16 -4.06 4.85
CA MET A 323 -2.48 -5.47 4.61
C MET A 323 -2.96 -5.67 3.18
N LEU A 324 -2.37 -6.62 2.48
CA LEU A 324 -2.90 -7.14 1.22
C LEU A 324 -3.74 -8.39 1.51
N VAL A 325 -5.02 -8.31 1.29
CA VAL A 325 -5.91 -9.48 1.37
C VAL A 325 -5.87 -10.19 0.03
N GLU A 326 -5.36 -11.41 0.03
CA GLU A 326 -5.44 -12.35 -1.09
C GLU A 326 -6.19 -13.57 -0.61
N GLY A 327 -7.43 -13.71 -0.97
CA GLY A 327 -8.21 -14.82 -0.46
C GLY A 327 -9.11 -15.44 -1.50
N GLY A 328 -9.72 -16.55 -1.11
CA GLY A 328 -10.89 -17.08 -1.82
C GLY A 328 -12.07 -16.12 -1.70
N ALA A 329 -13.12 -16.41 -2.47
CA ALA A 329 -14.35 -15.60 -2.54
C ALA A 329 -14.90 -15.20 -1.16
N LEU A 330 -14.94 -16.15 -0.22
CA LEU A 330 -15.50 -15.92 1.12
C LEU A 330 -14.72 -14.85 1.92
N THR A 331 -13.40 -14.93 1.93
CA THR A 331 -12.57 -13.92 2.62
C THR A 331 -12.73 -12.54 1.98
N ALA A 332 -12.69 -12.48 0.64
CA ALA A 332 -12.84 -11.23 -0.10
C ALA A 332 -14.20 -10.57 0.17
N SER A 333 -15.29 -11.33 0.01
CA SER A 333 -16.65 -10.82 0.23
C SER A 333 -16.88 -10.38 1.68
N SER A 334 -16.36 -11.13 2.68
CA SER A 334 -16.49 -10.73 4.09
C SER A 334 -15.86 -9.38 4.39
N PHE A 335 -14.68 -9.09 3.84
CA PHE A 335 -14.05 -7.78 4.01
C PHE A 335 -14.82 -6.65 3.30
N VAL A 336 -15.38 -6.92 2.13
CA VAL A 336 -16.19 -5.96 1.37
C VAL A 336 -17.52 -5.68 2.07
N GLU A 337 -18.24 -6.73 2.52
CA GLU A 337 -19.54 -6.60 3.19
C GLU A 337 -19.49 -5.73 4.45
N VAL A 338 -18.41 -5.81 5.21
CA VAL A 338 -18.24 -5.01 6.43
C VAL A 338 -17.54 -3.66 6.18
N GLY A 339 -17.29 -3.30 4.92
CA GLY A 339 -16.70 -1.99 4.55
C GLY A 339 -15.26 -1.80 5.01
N LEU A 340 -14.47 -2.87 5.12
CA LEU A 340 -13.10 -2.80 5.62
C LEU A 340 -12.03 -2.68 4.54
N VAL A 341 -12.43 -2.71 3.26
CA VAL A 341 -11.50 -2.58 2.13
C VAL A 341 -11.31 -1.11 1.78
N ASN A 342 -10.07 -0.64 1.76
CA ASN A 342 -9.72 0.72 1.35
C ASN A 342 -9.38 0.82 -0.13
N ARG A 343 -8.71 -0.20 -0.70
CA ARG A 343 -8.31 -0.25 -2.12
C ARG A 343 -8.56 -1.63 -2.72
N LEU A 344 -9.03 -1.63 -3.96
CA LEU A 344 -9.20 -2.85 -4.77
C LEU A 344 -8.13 -2.92 -5.86
N TYR A 345 -7.58 -4.12 -6.07
CA TYR A 345 -6.81 -4.54 -7.24
C TYR A 345 -7.52 -5.73 -7.90
N MET A 346 -8.32 -5.46 -8.91
CA MET A 346 -9.09 -6.46 -9.63
C MET A 346 -8.44 -6.78 -10.96
N PHE A 347 -7.79 -7.94 -11.05
CA PHE A 347 -7.23 -8.48 -12.29
C PHE A 347 -8.31 -9.25 -13.02
N GLN A 348 -8.46 -9.02 -14.32
CA GLN A 348 -9.39 -9.75 -15.18
C GLN A 348 -8.65 -10.35 -16.37
N ALA A 349 -8.82 -11.65 -16.54
CA ALA A 349 -8.34 -12.36 -17.73
C ALA A 349 -9.43 -12.40 -18.81
N PRO A 350 -9.08 -12.39 -20.11
CA PRO A 350 -10.02 -12.44 -21.22
C PRO A 350 -10.54 -13.87 -21.46
N ILE A 351 -11.02 -14.53 -20.39
CA ILE A 351 -11.60 -15.87 -20.42
C ILE A 351 -13.01 -15.86 -19.82
N ILE A 352 -13.85 -16.78 -20.24
CA ILE A 352 -15.20 -17.00 -19.72
C ILE A 352 -15.25 -18.39 -19.09
N MET A 353 -15.65 -18.47 -17.82
CA MET A 353 -15.74 -19.73 -17.07
C MET A 353 -17.18 -20.22 -16.89
N GLY A 354 -18.17 -19.33 -17.01
CA GLY A 354 -19.59 -19.63 -16.82
C GLY A 354 -19.97 -19.79 -15.34
N SER A 355 -21.06 -19.15 -14.91
CA SER A 355 -21.49 -19.11 -13.51
C SER A 355 -22.03 -20.44 -12.97
N ALA A 356 -22.58 -21.32 -13.85
CA ALA A 356 -23.17 -22.57 -13.41
C ALA A 356 -22.16 -23.57 -12.81
N GLY A 357 -20.91 -23.55 -13.29
CA GLY A 357 -19.82 -24.43 -12.85
C GLY A 357 -18.74 -23.77 -12.02
N SER A 358 -18.90 -22.49 -11.64
CA SER A 358 -17.85 -21.67 -11.04
C SER A 358 -18.33 -20.94 -9.78
N LYS A 359 -17.40 -20.27 -9.11
CA LYS A 359 -17.64 -19.44 -7.90
C LYS A 359 -17.31 -18.00 -8.23
N SER A 360 -18.21 -17.07 -7.88
CA SER A 360 -17.97 -15.63 -7.94
C SER A 360 -17.30 -15.16 -6.64
N TRP A 361 -16.43 -14.16 -6.71
CA TRP A 361 -15.87 -13.51 -5.50
C TRP A 361 -16.89 -12.64 -4.76
N THR A 362 -18.05 -12.35 -5.38
CA THR A 362 -19.14 -11.57 -4.82
C THR A 362 -20.31 -12.44 -4.38
N GLU A 363 -20.15 -13.76 -4.26
CA GLU A 363 -21.24 -14.70 -4.02
C GLU A 363 -22.07 -14.40 -2.77
N THR A 364 -21.45 -13.85 -1.72
CA THR A 364 -22.14 -13.52 -0.47
C THR A 364 -22.61 -12.05 -0.43
N ILE A 365 -22.13 -11.20 -1.31
CA ILE A 365 -22.48 -9.77 -1.31
C ILE A 365 -23.91 -9.59 -1.81
N ARG A 366 -24.75 -9.00 -0.96
CA ARG A 366 -26.17 -8.72 -1.29
C ARG A 366 -26.39 -7.23 -1.43
N ILE A 367 -26.72 -6.79 -2.64
CA ILE A 367 -27.13 -5.42 -2.95
C ILE A 367 -28.57 -5.48 -3.46
N GLU A 368 -29.51 -5.08 -2.60
CA GLU A 368 -30.94 -5.12 -2.93
C GLU A 368 -31.41 -3.88 -3.67
N GLU A 369 -30.74 -2.74 -3.49
CA GLU A 369 -31.08 -1.48 -4.13
C GLU A 369 -29.87 -0.86 -4.83
N MET A 370 -30.05 -0.32 -6.03
CA MET A 370 -28.97 0.29 -6.82
C MET A 370 -28.27 1.48 -6.11
N LYS A 371 -28.95 2.13 -5.17
CA LYS A 371 -28.31 3.20 -4.36
C LYS A 371 -27.20 2.68 -3.44
N ASN A 372 -27.27 1.39 -3.05
CA ASN A 372 -26.32 0.72 -2.14
C ASN A 372 -25.17 0.06 -2.89
N LYS A 373 -25.05 0.26 -4.22
CA LYS A 373 -23.93 -0.28 -4.99
C LYS A 373 -22.60 0.26 -4.49
N ILE A 374 -21.60 -0.61 -4.48
CA ILE A 374 -20.25 -0.26 -4.07
C ILE A 374 -19.54 0.42 -5.25
N PHE A 375 -18.99 1.59 -5.01
CA PHE A 375 -18.24 2.34 -6.03
C PHE A 375 -16.74 2.15 -5.88
N ILE A 376 -16.06 2.02 -7.00
CA ILE A 376 -14.61 2.17 -7.09
C ILE A 376 -14.35 3.63 -7.49
N GLN A 377 -13.80 4.38 -6.56
CA GLN A 377 -13.49 5.81 -6.77
C GLN A 377 -12.15 5.97 -7.47
N HIS A 378 -12.08 6.94 -8.37
CA HIS A 378 -10.87 7.29 -9.15
C HIS A 378 -10.19 6.06 -9.77
N PRO A 379 -10.95 5.23 -10.53
CA PRO A 379 -10.39 4.00 -11.06
C PRO A 379 -9.26 4.27 -12.05
N THR A 380 -8.18 3.52 -11.92
CA THR A 380 -7.11 3.47 -12.91
C THR A 380 -7.03 2.07 -13.51
N TYR A 381 -6.55 1.99 -14.75
CA TYR A 381 -6.52 0.77 -15.54
C TYR A 381 -5.09 0.50 -15.99
N LYS A 382 -4.67 -0.77 -15.90
CA LYS A 382 -3.37 -1.24 -16.39
C LYS A 382 -3.53 -2.55 -17.13
N THR A 383 -2.71 -2.78 -18.14
CA THR A 383 -2.63 -4.04 -18.88
C THR A 383 -1.39 -4.83 -18.49
N PHE A 384 -1.50 -6.16 -18.49
CA PHE A 384 -0.43 -7.11 -18.21
C PHE A 384 -0.55 -8.27 -19.21
N GLY A 385 0.17 -8.20 -20.33
CA GLY A 385 -0.06 -9.10 -21.44
C GLY A 385 -1.49 -8.98 -21.97
N ASN A 386 -2.25 -10.07 -21.89
CA ASN A 386 -3.67 -10.10 -22.27
C ASN A 386 -4.63 -9.73 -21.14
N ASP A 387 -4.16 -9.68 -19.90
CA ASP A 387 -4.98 -9.31 -18.75
C ASP A 387 -5.08 -7.80 -18.58
N PHE A 388 -6.12 -7.35 -17.88
CA PHE A 388 -6.18 -5.99 -17.39
C PHE A 388 -6.48 -5.93 -15.90
N MET A 389 -6.11 -4.86 -15.26
CA MET A 389 -6.37 -4.59 -13.85
C MET A 389 -7.10 -3.27 -13.70
N ILE A 390 -8.18 -3.29 -12.91
CA ILE A 390 -8.82 -2.08 -12.37
C ILE A 390 -8.35 -1.91 -10.93
N THR A 391 -7.93 -0.72 -10.57
CA THR A 391 -7.62 -0.39 -9.17
C THR A 391 -8.19 0.97 -8.81
N GLY A 392 -8.65 1.13 -7.58
CA GLY A 392 -9.18 2.36 -7.03
C GLY A 392 -9.61 2.18 -5.57
N ARG A 393 -10.01 3.28 -4.93
CA ARG A 393 -10.55 3.23 -3.56
C ARG A 393 -11.96 2.66 -3.57
N ILE A 394 -12.31 1.84 -2.56
CA ILE A 394 -13.69 1.36 -2.34
C ILE A 394 -14.35 2.23 -1.24
N GLN A 395 -15.60 2.58 -1.50
CA GLN A 395 -16.50 3.18 -0.51
C GLN A 395 -17.87 2.52 -0.58
#